data_9a7d79642ba4d3e6282a4198a963a144
#
_entry.id   9a7d79642ba4d3e6282a4198a963a144
#
_cell.length_a   1.000
_cell.length_b   1.000
_cell.length_c   1.000
_cell.angle_alpha   90.00
_cell.angle_beta   90.00
_cell.angle_gamma   90.00
#
_symmetry.space_group_name_H-M   'P 1'
#
loop_
_entity.id
_entity.type
_entity.pdbx_description
1 polymer ?
#
loop_
_entity_poly.entity_id
_entity_poly.type
_entity_poly.pdbx_seq_one_letter_code
_entity_poly.pdbx_strand_id
1 'polypeptide(L)'
;INIDAFHKEPSHQRKILDNIQDTITADLNVGTRSFQIIANPVFDSDNVRIGTAVEWRDRTEELARLAAEERQLQAERDFARENLRIRTALDNVSSSVMLADPGRNIIYMNKTAESLFMNAEQDIQKDLPNFDAHNLMNSNIDQFHKNPEHQVKLLENLNASHEAEFMIGGRTMKFIANPVVSDEGERLGTAVEWTDRTLEVAVENEVEGIVASARSGNLDQRIGLDGKGGFFKHLSEGINSLLDGIADVFDDIASVMTEVEAGNL
;
A
#
# COMPACT_ATOMS: atom_id res chain seq x y z
N ILE A 1 -28.59 36.13 50.95
CA ILE A 1 -28.50 36.57 49.53
C ILE A 1 -29.63 35.86 48.79
N ASN A 2 -30.47 36.61 48.06
CA ASN A 2 -31.54 36.01 47.26
C ASN A 2 -30.91 35.37 46.00
N ILE A 3 -31.27 34.11 45.70
CA ILE A 3 -30.78 33.35 44.55
C ILE A 3 -31.12 34.04 43.20
N ASP A 4 -32.18 34.84 43.18
CA ASP A 4 -32.60 35.59 42.01
C ASP A 4 -31.53 36.51 41.44
N ALA A 5 -30.59 36.99 42.29
CA ALA A 5 -29.49 37.85 41.86
C ALA A 5 -28.50 37.17 40.91
N PHE A 6 -28.54 35.86 40.80
CA PHE A 6 -27.63 35.05 39.98
C PHE A 6 -28.27 34.55 38.68
N HIS A 7 -29.56 34.83 38.43
CA HIS A 7 -30.32 34.34 37.28
C HIS A 7 -30.71 35.44 36.31
N LYS A 8 -30.59 35.19 35.00
CA LYS A 8 -31.02 36.11 33.95
C LYS A 8 -32.53 36.29 33.92
N GLU A 9 -33.31 35.27 34.29
CA GLU A 9 -34.78 35.25 34.34
C GLU A 9 -35.26 34.71 35.69
N PRO A 10 -35.19 35.49 36.75
CA PRO A 10 -35.55 35.04 38.10
C PRO A 10 -36.96 34.48 38.22
N SER A 11 -37.92 35.04 37.49
CA SER A 11 -39.33 34.59 37.51
C SER A 11 -39.53 33.17 36.96
N HIS A 12 -38.75 32.80 35.95
CA HIS A 12 -38.76 31.45 35.39
C HIS A 12 -38.14 30.45 36.37
N GLN A 13 -36.99 30.81 36.95
CA GLN A 13 -36.32 30.01 37.96
C GLN A 13 -37.17 29.73 39.21
N ARG A 14 -37.88 30.76 39.71
CA ARG A 14 -38.80 30.58 40.83
C ARG A 14 -39.90 29.58 40.49
N LYS A 15 -40.52 29.69 39.32
CA LYS A 15 -41.57 28.75 38.91
C LYS A 15 -41.09 27.30 38.87
N ILE A 16 -39.87 27.06 38.40
CA ILE A 16 -39.27 25.73 38.39
C ILE A 16 -39.06 25.24 39.83
N LEU A 17 -38.42 26.06 40.66
CA LEU A 17 -38.09 25.70 42.04
C LEU A 17 -39.36 25.55 42.91
N ASP A 18 -40.42 26.33 42.70
CA ASP A 18 -41.66 26.26 43.46
C ASP A 18 -42.47 24.99 43.12
N ASN A 19 -42.32 24.45 41.92
CA ASN A 19 -43.04 23.25 41.44
C ASN A 19 -42.22 21.96 41.45
N ILE A 20 -41.00 21.99 41.97
CA ILE A 20 -40.14 20.83 42.02
C ILE A 20 -40.70 19.80 43.03
N GLN A 21 -41.05 18.61 42.55
CA GLN A 21 -41.51 17.49 43.39
C GLN A 21 -40.45 16.39 43.53
N ASP A 22 -39.60 16.27 42.50
CA ASP A 22 -38.52 15.29 42.43
C ASP A 22 -37.17 15.98 42.23
N THR A 23 -36.09 15.22 42.39
CA THR A 23 -34.73 15.71 42.13
C THR A 23 -34.57 16.19 40.68
N ILE A 24 -34.11 17.42 40.51
CA ILE A 24 -33.72 17.95 39.18
C ILE A 24 -32.20 18.03 39.12
N THR A 25 -31.62 17.48 38.01
CA THR A 25 -30.21 17.62 37.68
C THR A 25 -30.06 18.48 36.44
N ALA A 26 -29.17 19.48 36.46
CA ALA A 26 -28.88 20.34 35.35
C ALA A 26 -27.38 20.62 35.25
N ASP A 27 -26.87 20.74 34.04
CA ASP A 27 -25.51 21.19 33.78
C ASP A 27 -25.52 22.71 33.50
N LEU A 28 -24.57 23.42 34.09
CA LEU A 28 -24.44 24.87 33.97
C LEU A 28 -22.98 25.25 33.73
N ASN A 29 -22.77 26.10 32.73
CA ASN A 29 -21.46 26.71 32.50
C ASN A 29 -21.44 28.15 33.05
N VAL A 30 -20.47 28.42 33.93
CA VAL A 30 -20.25 29.75 34.53
C VAL A 30 -18.83 30.19 34.20
N GLY A 31 -18.68 31.12 33.26
CA GLY A 31 -17.37 31.51 32.75
C GLY A 31 -16.68 30.31 32.06
N THR A 32 -15.54 29.90 32.57
CA THR A 32 -14.74 28.76 32.07
C THR A 32 -14.98 27.48 32.83
N ARG A 33 -15.89 27.46 33.81
CA ARG A 33 -16.19 26.30 34.65
C ARG A 33 -17.50 25.65 34.31
N SER A 34 -17.55 24.35 34.40
CA SER A 34 -18.75 23.52 34.19
C SER A 34 -19.17 22.91 35.51
N PHE A 35 -20.41 23.18 35.90
CA PHE A 35 -21.02 22.69 37.13
C PHE A 35 -22.20 21.78 36.82
N GLN A 36 -22.33 20.72 37.58
CA GLN A 36 -23.59 19.99 37.69
C GLN A 36 -24.31 20.46 38.94
N ILE A 37 -25.57 20.84 38.76
CA ILE A 37 -26.49 21.27 39.84
C ILE A 37 -27.47 20.14 40.08
N ILE A 38 -27.63 19.75 41.35
CA ILE A 38 -28.66 18.80 41.81
C ILE A 38 -29.56 19.54 42.81
N ALA A 39 -30.80 19.75 42.44
CA ALA A 39 -31.78 20.42 43.27
C ALA A 39 -32.81 19.41 43.81
N ASN A 40 -32.88 19.31 45.11
CA ASN A 40 -33.77 18.38 45.83
C ASN A 40 -34.82 19.20 46.62
N PRO A 41 -36.14 18.92 46.49
CA PRO A 41 -37.15 19.51 47.37
C PRO A 41 -37.00 18.96 48.79
N VAL A 42 -37.17 19.85 49.75
CA VAL A 42 -37.09 19.49 51.20
C VAL A 42 -38.48 19.63 51.78
N PHE A 43 -38.93 18.60 52.48
CA PHE A 43 -40.26 18.53 53.12
C PHE A 43 -40.07 18.37 54.64
N ASP A 44 -41.05 18.88 55.42
CA ASP A 44 -41.13 18.64 56.86
C ASP A 44 -41.80 17.29 57.18
N SER A 45 -42.03 17.04 58.53
CA SER A 45 -42.66 15.79 59.00
C SER A 45 -44.13 15.68 58.57
N ASP A 46 -44.78 16.79 58.18
CA ASP A 46 -46.16 16.82 57.75
C ASP A 46 -46.29 16.82 56.24
N ASN A 47 -45.18 16.51 55.52
CA ASN A 47 -45.05 16.50 54.07
C ASN A 47 -45.31 17.87 53.41
N VAL A 48 -45.12 18.97 54.18
CA VAL A 48 -45.17 20.31 53.65
C VAL A 48 -43.77 20.69 53.14
N ARG A 49 -43.73 21.21 51.91
CA ARG A 49 -42.48 21.63 51.33
C ARG A 49 -41.94 22.88 52.02
N ILE A 50 -40.75 22.77 52.58
CA ILE A 50 -40.09 23.85 53.36
C ILE A 50 -38.93 24.52 52.60
N GLY A 51 -38.48 23.92 51.45
CA GLY A 51 -37.40 24.54 50.67
C GLY A 51 -36.85 23.66 49.55
N THR A 52 -35.69 24.04 49.03
CA THR A 52 -34.92 23.28 48.07
C THR A 52 -33.45 23.26 48.53
N ALA A 53 -32.86 22.07 48.63
CA ALA A 53 -31.44 21.91 48.84
C ALA A 53 -30.76 21.79 47.45
N VAL A 54 -29.73 22.59 47.23
CA VAL A 54 -28.98 22.61 45.96
C VAL A 54 -27.56 22.23 46.21
N GLU A 55 -27.11 21.15 45.54
CA GLU A 55 -25.73 20.69 45.51
C GLU A 55 -25.09 21.18 44.22
N TRP A 56 -23.86 21.68 44.33
CA TRP A 56 -23.01 22.10 43.20
C TRP A 56 -21.83 21.21 43.10
N ARG A 57 -21.62 20.58 41.95
CA ARG A 57 -20.44 19.75 41.65
C ARG A 57 -19.67 20.40 40.50
N ASP A 58 -18.44 20.81 40.78
CA ASP A 58 -17.54 21.28 39.72
C ASP A 58 -17.05 20.08 38.93
N ARG A 59 -17.37 20.03 37.63
CA ARG A 59 -17.01 18.98 36.70
C ARG A 59 -16.02 19.45 35.67
N THR A 60 -15.43 20.63 35.84
CA THR A 60 -14.55 21.25 34.84
C THR A 60 -13.38 20.34 34.48
N GLU A 61 -12.66 19.84 35.49
CA GLU A 61 -11.51 18.97 35.27
C GLU A 61 -11.90 17.58 34.73
N GLU A 62 -13.02 17.03 35.23
CA GLU A 62 -13.55 15.74 34.74
C GLU A 62 -13.91 15.82 33.26
N LEU A 63 -14.65 16.84 32.84
CA LEU A 63 -15.07 17.06 31.45
C LEU A 63 -13.86 17.37 30.56
N ALA A 64 -12.90 18.16 31.05
CA ALA A 64 -11.67 18.45 30.30
C ALA A 64 -10.85 17.18 30.03
N ARG A 65 -10.72 16.29 31.04
CA ARG A 65 -10.05 15.01 30.90
C ARG A 65 -10.78 14.10 29.89
N LEU A 66 -12.10 13.95 30.03
CA LEU A 66 -12.89 13.13 29.11
C LEU A 66 -12.79 13.64 27.65
N ALA A 67 -12.84 14.97 27.48
CA ALA A 67 -12.66 15.58 26.15
C ALA A 67 -11.23 15.40 25.59
N ALA A 68 -10.22 15.31 26.45
CA ALA A 68 -8.85 15.01 26.02
C ALA A 68 -8.70 13.54 25.62
N GLU A 69 -9.25 12.62 26.42
CA GLU A 69 -9.27 11.19 26.11
C GLU A 69 -10.03 10.90 24.80
N GLU A 70 -11.18 11.54 24.59
CA GLU A 70 -11.96 11.39 23.35
C GLU A 70 -11.19 11.92 22.13
N ARG A 71 -10.52 13.08 22.24
CA ARG A 71 -9.68 13.61 21.16
C ARG A 71 -8.50 12.70 20.82
N GLN A 72 -7.85 12.15 21.83
CA GLN A 72 -6.76 11.20 21.62
C GLN A 72 -7.26 9.94 20.89
N LEU A 73 -8.35 9.35 21.37
CA LEU A 73 -8.94 8.16 20.75
C LEU A 73 -9.38 8.43 19.30
N GLN A 74 -9.96 9.63 19.05
CA GLN A 74 -10.33 10.01 17.70
C GLN A 74 -9.11 10.17 16.79
N ALA A 75 -8.04 10.80 17.27
CA ALA A 75 -6.78 10.93 16.51
C ALA A 75 -6.16 9.56 16.18
N GLU A 76 -6.16 8.62 17.14
CA GLU A 76 -5.69 7.26 16.90
C GLU A 76 -6.54 6.53 15.85
N ARG A 77 -7.86 6.68 15.89
CA ARG A 77 -8.78 6.10 14.88
C ARG A 77 -8.55 6.68 13.49
N ASP A 78 -8.37 7.98 13.40
CA ASP A 78 -8.16 8.66 12.12
C ASP A 78 -6.82 8.27 11.52
N PHE A 79 -5.76 8.19 12.32
CA PHE A 79 -4.45 7.68 11.91
C PHE A 79 -4.50 6.21 11.44
N ALA A 80 -5.20 5.35 12.19
CA ALA A 80 -5.37 3.94 11.81
C ALA A 80 -6.16 3.80 10.50
N ARG A 81 -7.18 4.65 10.29
CA ARG A 81 -7.99 4.67 9.05
C ARG A 81 -7.16 5.14 7.86
N GLU A 82 -6.32 6.15 8.04
CA GLU A 82 -5.44 6.66 6.99
C GLU A 82 -4.41 5.59 6.58
N ASN A 83 -3.74 4.97 7.55
CA ASN A 83 -2.81 3.86 7.30
C ASN A 83 -3.49 2.69 6.57
N LEU A 84 -4.70 2.32 6.98
CA LEU A 84 -5.47 1.28 6.31
C LEU A 84 -5.77 1.66 4.85
N ARG A 85 -6.13 2.92 4.59
CA ARG A 85 -6.40 3.43 3.23
C ARG A 85 -5.16 3.33 2.35
N ILE A 86 -3.99 3.79 2.85
CA ILE A 86 -2.73 3.73 2.12
C ILE A 86 -2.36 2.27 1.82
N ARG A 87 -2.43 1.40 2.83
CA ARG A 87 -2.15 -0.03 2.67
C ARG A 87 -3.08 -0.68 1.64
N THR A 88 -4.38 -0.42 1.73
CA THR A 88 -5.36 -0.94 0.78
C THR A 88 -5.10 -0.42 -0.65
N ALA A 89 -4.69 0.84 -0.79
CA ALA A 89 -4.33 1.39 -2.10
C ALA A 89 -3.11 0.68 -2.69
N LEU A 90 -2.05 0.48 -1.90
CA LEU A 90 -0.85 -0.27 -2.31
C LEU A 90 -1.17 -1.74 -2.67
N ASP A 91 -2.11 -2.38 -1.97
CA ASP A 91 -2.57 -3.73 -2.28
C ASP A 91 -3.32 -3.86 -3.62
N ASN A 92 -3.78 -2.72 -4.18
CA ASN A 92 -4.51 -2.68 -5.44
C ASN A 92 -3.72 -2.11 -6.62
N VAL A 93 -2.43 -1.76 -6.43
CA VAL A 93 -1.58 -1.37 -7.55
C VAL A 93 -1.03 -2.61 -8.28
N SER A 94 -0.76 -2.45 -9.57
CA SER A 94 -0.23 -3.53 -10.42
C SER A 94 1.27 -3.78 -10.25
N SER A 95 2.02 -2.83 -9.67
CA SER A 95 3.44 -3.02 -9.36
C SER A 95 3.62 -3.91 -8.13
N SER A 96 4.63 -4.77 -8.15
CA SER A 96 5.00 -5.62 -7.00
C SER A 96 5.85 -4.82 -6.04
N VAL A 97 5.27 -4.40 -4.91
CA VAL A 97 5.91 -3.51 -3.94
C VAL A 97 6.21 -4.25 -2.64
N MET A 98 7.44 -4.07 -2.15
CA MET A 98 7.95 -4.57 -0.87
C MET A 98 8.57 -3.41 -0.08
N LEU A 99 8.37 -3.38 1.23
CA LEU A 99 9.04 -2.44 2.15
C LEU A 99 9.86 -3.23 3.17
N ALA A 100 11.09 -2.78 3.38
CA ALA A 100 11.94 -3.27 4.46
C ALA A 100 12.26 -2.12 5.44
N ASP A 101 12.33 -2.44 6.73
CA ASP A 101 12.77 -1.51 7.78
C ASP A 101 14.28 -1.20 7.67
N PRO A 102 14.82 -0.26 8.48
CA PRO A 102 16.26 0.01 8.50
C PRO A 102 17.10 -1.21 8.91
N GLY A 103 16.53 -2.16 9.66
CA GLY A 103 17.13 -3.45 10.00
C GLY A 103 17.07 -4.48 8.87
N ARG A 104 16.50 -4.13 7.74
CA ARG A 104 16.34 -4.99 6.56
C ARG A 104 15.34 -6.14 6.73
N ASN A 105 14.41 -6.00 7.69
CA ASN A 105 13.29 -6.94 7.82
C ASN A 105 12.15 -6.50 6.90
N ILE A 106 11.54 -7.42 6.20
CA ILE A 106 10.40 -7.16 5.32
C ILE A 106 9.18 -6.84 6.20
N ILE A 107 8.74 -5.59 6.19
CA ILE A 107 7.62 -5.11 7.02
C ILE A 107 6.30 -4.98 6.25
N TYR A 108 6.35 -4.97 4.93
CA TYR A 108 5.18 -4.93 4.07
C TYR A 108 5.48 -5.53 2.70
N MET A 109 4.50 -6.20 2.16
CA MET A 109 4.46 -6.70 0.79
C MET A 109 3.02 -6.58 0.28
N ASN A 110 2.82 -6.03 -0.91
CA ASN A 110 1.48 -5.96 -1.49
C ASN A 110 1.11 -7.29 -2.17
N LYS A 111 -0.18 -7.47 -2.47
CA LYS A 111 -0.70 -8.70 -3.07
C LYS A 111 -0.04 -9.06 -4.40
N THR A 112 0.35 -8.06 -5.18
CA THR A 112 1.04 -8.27 -6.47
C THR A 112 2.43 -8.86 -6.24
N ALA A 113 3.18 -8.36 -5.24
CA ALA A 113 4.48 -8.91 -4.86
C ALA A 113 4.36 -10.33 -4.28
N GLU A 114 3.37 -10.57 -3.41
CA GLU A 114 3.09 -11.92 -2.89
C GLU A 114 2.85 -12.90 -4.05
N SER A 115 1.97 -12.53 -4.99
CA SER A 115 1.66 -13.36 -6.15
C SER A 115 2.88 -13.61 -7.04
N LEU A 116 3.73 -12.60 -7.26
CA LEU A 116 4.95 -12.71 -8.02
C LEU A 116 5.89 -13.75 -7.41
N PHE A 117 6.16 -13.65 -6.10
CA PHE A 117 7.08 -14.57 -5.42
C PHE A 117 6.50 -15.98 -5.28
N MET A 118 5.19 -16.14 -5.05
CA MET A 118 4.53 -17.44 -5.06
C MET A 118 4.64 -18.12 -6.42
N ASN A 119 4.46 -17.37 -7.52
CA ASN A 119 4.59 -17.91 -8.88
C ASN A 119 6.04 -18.25 -9.25
N ALA A 120 7.01 -17.55 -8.67
CA ALA A 120 8.43 -17.74 -8.93
C ALA A 120 9.10 -18.74 -7.96
N GLU A 121 8.42 -19.16 -6.89
CA GLU A 121 9.00 -19.93 -5.79
C GLU A 121 9.79 -21.17 -6.24
N GLN A 122 9.18 -22.04 -7.06
CA GLN A 122 9.82 -23.27 -7.52
C GLN A 122 11.09 -23.00 -8.35
N ASP A 123 11.09 -21.91 -9.11
CA ASP A 123 12.25 -21.52 -9.88
C ASP A 123 13.34 -20.93 -8.98
N ILE A 124 12.97 -20.02 -8.08
CA ILE A 124 13.91 -19.41 -7.12
C ILE A 124 14.57 -20.49 -6.24
N GLN A 125 13.83 -21.53 -5.84
CA GLN A 125 14.34 -22.64 -5.04
C GLN A 125 15.46 -23.44 -5.72
N LYS A 126 15.61 -23.37 -7.06
CA LYS A 126 16.74 -23.99 -7.76
C LYS A 126 18.09 -23.39 -7.34
N ASP A 127 18.12 -22.08 -7.03
CA ASP A 127 19.33 -21.36 -6.59
C ASP A 127 19.32 -21.05 -5.09
N LEU A 128 18.15 -20.94 -4.48
CA LEU A 128 17.92 -20.70 -3.05
C LEU A 128 16.97 -21.77 -2.47
N PRO A 129 17.46 -22.98 -2.14
CA PRO A 129 16.61 -24.12 -1.75
C PRO A 129 15.71 -23.87 -0.53
N ASN A 130 16.06 -22.92 0.33
CA ASN A 130 15.31 -22.58 1.54
C ASN A 130 14.36 -21.38 1.32
N PHE A 131 14.17 -20.92 0.08
CA PHE A 131 13.24 -19.84 -0.21
C PHE A 131 11.80 -20.31 0.01
N ASP A 132 11.02 -19.54 0.79
CA ASP A 132 9.62 -19.80 1.09
C ASP A 132 8.84 -18.51 0.91
N ALA A 133 8.05 -18.43 -0.16
CA ALA A 133 7.26 -17.26 -0.51
C ALA A 133 6.19 -16.92 0.54
N HIS A 134 5.70 -17.92 1.29
CA HIS A 134 4.69 -17.72 2.34
C HIS A 134 5.27 -17.12 3.63
N ASN A 135 6.59 -17.24 3.84
CA ASN A 135 7.28 -16.80 5.06
C ASN A 135 8.23 -15.60 4.83
N LEU A 136 8.00 -14.83 3.76
CA LEU A 136 8.78 -13.61 3.48
C LEU A 136 8.50 -12.48 4.45
N MET A 137 7.26 -12.31 4.91
CA MET A 137 6.91 -11.28 5.89
C MET A 137 7.65 -11.48 7.20
N ASN A 138 8.22 -10.38 7.72
CA ASN A 138 9.07 -10.33 8.91
C ASN A 138 10.42 -11.08 8.79
N SER A 139 10.74 -11.63 7.63
CA SER A 139 12.05 -12.21 7.38
C SER A 139 13.09 -11.12 7.08
N ASN A 140 14.34 -11.38 7.42
CA ASN A 140 15.44 -10.49 7.07
C ASN A 140 15.95 -10.82 5.67
N ILE A 141 16.10 -9.80 4.79
CA ILE A 141 16.51 -9.99 3.41
C ILE A 141 17.91 -10.57 3.28
N ASP A 142 18.78 -10.41 4.27
CA ASP A 142 20.15 -10.89 4.26
C ASP A 142 20.23 -12.42 4.05
N GLN A 143 19.22 -13.16 4.51
CA GLN A 143 19.15 -14.63 4.35
C GLN A 143 19.01 -15.09 2.89
N PHE A 144 18.58 -14.21 1.99
CA PHE A 144 18.41 -14.50 0.56
C PHE A 144 19.63 -14.11 -0.28
N HIS A 145 20.66 -13.54 0.34
CA HIS A 145 21.84 -13.04 -0.33
C HIS A 145 23.09 -13.89 -0.03
N LYS A 146 23.81 -14.27 -1.07
CA LYS A 146 25.09 -15.04 -0.94
C LYS A 146 26.19 -14.24 -0.23
N ASN A 147 26.14 -12.91 -0.32
CA ASN A 147 27.07 -11.99 0.34
C ASN A 147 26.29 -10.89 1.09
N PRO A 148 25.78 -11.17 2.29
CA PRO A 148 24.97 -10.21 3.05
C PRO A 148 25.70 -8.90 3.35
N GLU A 149 27.01 -8.93 3.62
CA GLU A 149 27.80 -7.73 3.94
C GLU A 149 27.84 -6.72 2.79
N HIS A 150 27.88 -7.20 1.56
CA HIS A 150 27.82 -6.33 0.38
C HIS A 150 26.46 -5.63 0.30
N GLN A 151 25.38 -6.38 0.54
CA GLN A 151 24.01 -5.86 0.51
C GLN A 151 23.78 -4.83 1.61
N VAL A 152 24.29 -5.10 2.81
CA VAL A 152 24.25 -4.14 3.94
C VAL A 152 24.87 -2.81 3.54
N LYS A 153 26.11 -2.83 3.03
CA LYS A 153 26.84 -1.63 2.60
C LYS A 153 26.12 -0.86 1.48
N LEU A 154 25.54 -1.60 0.53
CA LEU A 154 24.78 -1.01 -0.57
C LEU A 154 23.55 -0.28 -0.04
N LEU A 155 22.77 -0.92 0.81
CA LEU A 155 21.55 -0.34 1.35
C LEU A 155 21.82 0.79 2.35
N GLU A 156 22.86 0.70 3.19
CA GLU A 156 23.26 1.79 4.09
C GLU A 156 23.68 3.05 3.35
N ASN A 157 24.31 2.90 2.18
CA ASN A 157 24.76 4.02 1.35
C ASN A 157 23.77 4.41 0.24
N LEU A 158 22.56 3.81 0.25
CA LEU A 158 21.53 4.07 -0.75
C LEU A 158 20.91 5.45 -0.52
N ASN A 159 21.39 6.48 -1.23
CA ASN A 159 20.91 7.86 -1.15
C ASN A 159 20.04 8.26 -2.36
N ALA A 160 19.97 7.41 -3.38
CA ALA A 160 19.17 7.58 -4.58
C ALA A 160 18.61 6.22 -5.02
N SER A 161 17.70 6.21 -5.99
CA SER A 161 17.17 4.99 -6.58
C SER A 161 18.31 4.11 -7.12
N HIS A 162 18.26 2.81 -6.79
CA HIS A 162 19.16 1.79 -7.31
C HIS A 162 18.36 0.75 -8.07
N GLU A 163 18.73 0.53 -9.32
CA GLU A 163 18.11 -0.46 -10.20
C GLU A 163 19.12 -1.56 -10.53
N ALA A 164 18.67 -2.81 -10.48
CA ALA A 164 19.47 -3.95 -10.94
C ALA A 164 18.57 -5.02 -11.54
N GLU A 165 19.16 -5.77 -12.46
CA GLU A 165 18.58 -6.96 -13.09
C GLU A 165 19.52 -8.14 -12.88
N PHE A 166 18.96 -9.32 -12.57
CA PHE A 166 19.73 -10.52 -12.30
C PHE A 166 18.91 -11.77 -12.64
N MET A 167 19.63 -12.88 -12.84
CA MET A 167 19.01 -14.19 -13.05
C MET A 167 18.98 -14.97 -11.74
N ILE A 168 17.83 -15.60 -11.48
CA ILE A 168 17.64 -16.53 -10.37
C ILE A 168 16.68 -17.65 -10.79
N GLY A 169 17.12 -18.89 -10.64
CA GLY A 169 16.35 -20.08 -11.00
C GLY A 169 15.93 -20.17 -12.46
N GLY A 170 16.62 -19.44 -13.35
CA GLY A 170 16.27 -19.31 -14.76
C GLY A 170 15.28 -18.21 -15.07
N ARG A 171 14.84 -17.40 -14.07
CA ARG A 171 14.06 -16.20 -14.26
C ARG A 171 14.94 -14.97 -14.30
N THR A 172 14.58 -13.99 -15.12
CA THR A 172 15.17 -12.65 -15.13
C THR A 172 14.35 -11.74 -14.25
N MET A 173 14.89 -11.41 -13.07
CA MET A 173 14.25 -10.54 -12.09
C MET A 173 14.91 -9.17 -12.11
N LYS A 174 14.08 -8.14 -12.13
CA LYS A 174 14.50 -6.74 -12.00
C LYS A 174 13.93 -6.15 -10.71
N PHE A 175 14.72 -5.33 -10.03
CA PHE A 175 14.22 -4.54 -8.91
C PHE A 175 14.68 -3.08 -9.00
N ILE A 176 13.88 -2.21 -8.39
CA ILE A 176 14.22 -0.81 -8.15
C ILE A 176 14.07 -0.56 -6.65
N ALA A 177 15.19 -0.27 -5.97
CA ALA A 177 15.24 0.03 -4.54
C ALA A 177 15.34 1.53 -4.32
N ASN A 178 14.43 2.07 -3.53
CA ASN A 178 14.38 3.49 -3.18
C ASN A 178 14.51 3.67 -1.66
N PRO A 179 15.35 4.62 -1.20
CA PRO A 179 15.40 4.96 0.21
C PRO A 179 14.09 5.60 0.65
N VAL A 180 13.55 5.17 1.78
CA VAL A 180 12.43 5.84 2.45
C VAL A 180 13.01 6.67 3.58
N VAL A 181 12.82 8.00 3.50
CA VAL A 181 13.40 8.98 4.43
C VAL A 181 12.31 9.92 4.90
N SER A 182 12.28 10.26 6.19
CA SER A 182 11.35 11.25 6.74
C SER A 182 11.72 12.68 6.31
N ASP A 183 10.82 13.63 6.55
CA ASP A 183 11.06 15.05 6.28
C ASP A 183 12.24 15.61 7.11
N GLU A 184 12.52 14.99 8.27
CA GLU A 184 13.66 15.32 9.15
C GLU A 184 14.98 14.65 8.70
N GLY A 185 14.95 13.84 7.64
CA GLY A 185 16.12 13.15 7.10
C GLY A 185 16.43 11.81 7.79
N GLU A 186 15.54 11.29 8.63
CA GLU A 186 15.69 9.98 9.25
C GLU A 186 15.41 8.86 8.24
N ARG A 187 16.26 7.82 8.19
CA ARG A 187 16.06 6.66 7.35
C ARG A 187 14.97 5.76 7.95
N LEU A 188 13.84 5.65 7.27
CA LEU A 188 12.71 4.81 7.69
C LEU A 188 12.74 3.41 7.09
N GLY A 189 13.56 3.18 6.05
CA GLY A 189 13.68 1.88 5.40
C GLY A 189 13.98 1.96 3.91
N THR A 190 13.57 0.93 3.19
CA THR A 190 13.74 0.82 1.73
C THR A 190 12.45 0.32 1.11
N ALA A 191 11.97 1.01 0.09
CA ALA A 191 10.90 0.53 -0.79
C ALA A 191 11.53 -0.14 -2.02
N VAL A 192 11.05 -1.33 -2.35
CA VAL A 192 11.55 -2.10 -3.48
C VAL A 192 10.38 -2.46 -4.39
N GLU A 193 10.50 -2.12 -5.67
CA GLU A 193 9.61 -2.55 -6.74
C GLU A 193 10.26 -3.72 -7.49
N TRP A 194 9.51 -4.79 -7.70
CA TRP A 194 9.95 -6.00 -8.36
C TRP A 194 9.24 -6.22 -9.69
N THR A 195 9.97 -6.70 -10.68
CA THR A 195 9.43 -7.06 -12.00
C THR A 195 10.07 -8.38 -12.47
N ASP A 196 9.23 -9.33 -12.87
CA ASP A 196 9.69 -10.53 -13.59
C ASP A 196 9.74 -10.18 -15.10
N ARG A 197 10.94 -10.11 -15.65
CA ARG A 197 11.20 -9.81 -17.07
C ARG A 197 11.49 -11.05 -17.91
N THR A 198 11.27 -12.24 -17.35
CA THR A 198 11.67 -13.51 -17.99
C THR A 198 11.10 -13.64 -19.40
N LEU A 199 9.81 -13.37 -19.57
CA LEU A 199 9.16 -13.45 -20.87
C LEU A 199 9.63 -12.33 -21.83
N GLU A 200 9.82 -11.12 -21.34
CA GLU A 200 10.29 -9.98 -22.13
C GLU A 200 11.68 -10.29 -22.70
N VAL A 201 12.62 -10.68 -21.84
CA VAL A 201 14.00 -10.99 -22.22
C VAL A 201 14.05 -12.21 -23.15
N ALA A 202 13.20 -13.22 -22.95
CA ALA A 202 13.10 -14.34 -23.87
C ALA A 202 12.69 -13.91 -25.27
N VAL A 203 11.67 -13.03 -25.39
CA VAL A 203 11.21 -12.50 -26.68
C VAL A 203 12.25 -11.58 -27.30
N GLU A 204 12.92 -10.72 -26.52
CA GLU A 204 14.04 -9.88 -26.98
C GLU A 204 15.12 -10.74 -27.64
N ASN A 205 15.56 -11.81 -26.97
CA ASN A 205 16.58 -12.74 -27.49
C ASN A 205 16.11 -13.49 -28.75
N GLU A 206 14.86 -13.95 -28.80
CA GLU A 206 14.29 -14.61 -29.98
C GLU A 206 14.27 -13.65 -31.19
N VAL A 207 13.84 -12.40 -30.97
CA VAL A 207 13.82 -11.37 -32.04
C VAL A 207 15.22 -11.06 -32.53
N GLU A 208 16.20 -10.89 -31.62
CA GLU A 208 17.60 -10.69 -32.01
C GLU A 208 18.15 -11.85 -32.82
N GLY A 209 17.86 -13.08 -32.40
CA GLY A 209 18.28 -14.31 -33.13
C GLY A 209 17.68 -14.34 -34.54
N ILE A 210 16.41 -14.03 -34.70
CA ILE A 210 15.72 -14.00 -35.98
C ILE A 210 16.30 -12.90 -36.91
N VAL A 211 16.49 -11.70 -36.37
CA VAL A 211 17.11 -10.59 -37.12
C VAL A 211 18.50 -10.95 -37.59
N ALA A 212 19.31 -11.61 -36.75
CA ALA A 212 20.64 -12.10 -37.13
C ALA A 212 20.57 -13.16 -38.25
N SER A 213 19.62 -14.11 -38.16
CA SER A 213 19.38 -15.13 -39.17
C SER A 213 18.93 -14.52 -40.52
N ALA A 214 17.99 -13.62 -40.46
CA ALA A 214 17.47 -12.92 -41.67
C ALA A 214 18.58 -12.12 -42.37
N ARG A 215 19.46 -11.44 -41.61
CA ARG A 215 20.62 -10.72 -42.18
C ARG A 215 21.63 -11.66 -42.86
N SER A 216 21.69 -12.92 -42.47
CA SER A 216 22.53 -13.95 -43.14
C SER A 216 21.82 -14.65 -44.29
N GLY A 217 20.61 -14.26 -44.64
CA GLY A 217 19.80 -14.81 -45.72
C GLY A 217 18.93 -16.02 -45.32
N ASN A 218 18.94 -16.38 -44.03
CA ASN A 218 18.04 -17.43 -43.52
C ASN A 218 16.74 -16.83 -42.99
N LEU A 219 15.65 -17.02 -43.75
CA LEU A 219 14.30 -16.53 -43.46
C LEU A 219 13.38 -17.64 -42.92
N ASP A 220 13.88 -18.84 -42.63
CA ASP A 220 13.03 -19.98 -42.23
C ASP A 220 12.67 -19.96 -40.75
N GLN A 221 13.40 -19.19 -39.92
CA GLN A 221 13.17 -19.13 -38.50
C GLN A 221 11.90 -18.33 -38.17
N ARG A 222 11.19 -18.77 -37.13
CA ARG A 222 9.99 -18.10 -36.61
C ARG A 222 10.07 -17.96 -35.09
N ILE A 223 9.46 -16.91 -34.55
CA ILE A 223 9.27 -16.72 -33.11
C ILE A 223 8.22 -17.72 -32.63
N GLY A 224 8.52 -18.49 -31.59
CA GLY A 224 7.53 -19.35 -30.93
C GLY A 224 6.38 -18.54 -30.32
N LEU A 225 5.14 -19.05 -30.40
CA LEU A 225 3.98 -18.37 -29.84
C LEU A 225 3.54 -18.92 -28.49
N ASP A 226 4.05 -20.08 -28.11
CA ASP A 226 3.67 -20.79 -26.88
C ASP A 226 4.05 -19.97 -25.64
N GLY A 227 3.09 -19.86 -24.71
CA GLY A 227 3.29 -19.12 -23.45
C GLY A 227 3.26 -17.60 -23.61
N LYS A 228 3.15 -17.06 -24.84
CA LYS A 228 3.05 -15.62 -25.09
C LYS A 228 1.58 -15.17 -25.14
N GLY A 229 1.28 -14.02 -24.54
CA GLY A 229 -0.03 -13.38 -24.53
C GLY A 229 0.06 -11.87 -24.86
N GLY A 230 -1.08 -11.25 -25.14
CA GLY A 230 -1.17 -9.81 -25.30
C GLY A 230 -0.18 -9.25 -26.32
N PHE A 231 0.58 -8.23 -25.92
CA PHE A 231 1.53 -7.52 -26.77
C PHE A 231 2.60 -8.46 -27.37
N PHE A 232 3.20 -9.35 -26.60
CA PHE A 232 4.28 -10.22 -27.06
C PHE A 232 3.80 -11.25 -28.10
N LYS A 233 2.58 -11.75 -27.95
CA LYS A 233 1.97 -12.62 -28.97
C LYS A 233 1.77 -11.88 -30.29
N HIS A 234 1.14 -10.71 -30.27
CA HIS A 234 0.92 -9.90 -31.47
C HIS A 234 2.21 -9.47 -32.15
N LEU A 235 3.24 -9.10 -31.36
CA LEU A 235 4.56 -8.77 -31.89
C LEU A 235 5.18 -9.98 -32.62
N SER A 236 5.15 -11.16 -31.99
CA SER A 236 5.69 -12.40 -32.57
C SER A 236 4.95 -12.80 -33.84
N GLU A 237 3.61 -12.73 -33.86
CA GLU A 237 2.79 -12.99 -35.04
C GLU A 237 3.12 -12.00 -36.18
N GLY A 238 3.27 -10.71 -35.85
CA GLY A 238 3.62 -9.68 -36.81
C GLY A 238 4.99 -9.88 -37.46
N ILE A 239 6.00 -10.24 -36.66
CA ILE A 239 7.36 -10.53 -37.18
C ILE A 239 7.32 -11.79 -38.03
N ASN A 240 6.64 -12.87 -37.62
CA ASN A 240 6.51 -14.08 -38.41
C ASN A 240 5.85 -13.82 -39.77
N SER A 241 4.74 -13.04 -39.80
CA SER A 241 4.06 -12.66 -41.02
C SER A 241 4.91 -11.79 -41.95
N LEU A 242 5.75 -10.91 -41.37
CA LEU A 242 6.70 -10.13 -42.19
C LEU A 242 7.75 -11.05 -42.86
N LEU A 243 8.27 -12.04 -42.12
CA LEU A 243 9.24 -12.99 -42.64
C LEU A 243 8.62 -13.88 -43.73
N ASP A 244 7.37 -14.32 -43.55
CA ASP A 244 6.62 -15.06 -44.58
C ASP A 244 6.53 -14.23 -45.86
N GLY A 245 6.09 -12.97 -45.79
CA GLY A 245 5.98 -12.10 -46.95
C GLY A 245 7.32 -11.79 -47.63
N ILE A 246 8.42 -11.70 -46.86
CA ILE A 246 9.76 -11.54 -47.44
C ILE A 246 10.20 -12.83 -48.16
N ALA A 247 10.01 -14.01 -47.56
CA ALA A 247 10.33 -15.30 -48.12
C ALA A 247 9.59 -15.54 -49.45
N ASP A 248 8.28 -15.28 -49.45
CA ASP A 248 7.45 -15.39 -50.68
C ASP A 248 8.02 -14.54 -51.85
N VAL A 249 8.44 -13.31 -51.58
CA VAL A 249 9.03 -12.43 -52.61
C VAL A 249 10.36 -13.01 -53.11
N PHE A 250 11.20 -13.58 -52.25
CA PHE A 250 12.43 -14.21 -52.70
C PHE A 250 12.20 -15.50 -53.53
N ASP A 251 11.21 -16.29 -53.15
CA ASP A 251 10.82 -17.50 -53.89
C ASP A 251 10.26 -17.15 -55.28
N ASP A 252 9.45 -16.10 -55.38
CA ASP A 252 8.97 -15.58 -56.65
C ASP A 252 10.13 -15.11 -57.54
N ILE A 253 11.07 -14.34 -56.99
CA ILE A 253 12.28 -13.91 -57.75
C ILE A 253 13.08 -15.10 -58.21
N ALA A 254 13.34 -16.10 -57.34
CA ALA A 254 14.10 -17.30 -57.66
C ALA A 254 13.39 -18.11 -58.80
N SER A 255 12.04 -18.21 -58.72
CA SER A 255 11.24 -18.87 -59.75
C SER A 255 11.37 -18.16 -61.10
N VAL A 256 11.24 -16.83 -61.15
CA VAL A 256 11.42 -16.04 -62.37
C VAL A 256 12.86 -16.20 -62.94
N MET A 257 13.86 -16.15 -62.11
CA MET A 257 15.25 -16.34 -62.53
C MET A 257 15.46 -17.72 -63.14
N THR A 258 14.87 -18.76 -62.59
CA THR A 258 14.93 -20.11 -63.10
C THR A 258 14.27 -20.25 -64.47
N GLU A 259 13.12 -19.59 -64.67
CA GLU A 259 12.43 -19.55 -65.96
C GLU A 259 13.22 -18.78 -67.02
N VAL A 260 13.85 -17.67 -66.65
CA VAL A 260 14.77 -16.94 -67.57
C VAL A 260 15.95 -17.81 -67.97
N GLU A 261 16.60 -18.51 -67.02
CA GLU A 261 17.70 -19.43 -67.33
C GLU A 261 17.26 -20.57 -68.25
N ALA A 262 16.01 -21.05 -68.12
CA ALA A 262 15.47 -22.10 -68.99
C ALA A 262 15.04 -21.59 -70.39
N GLY A 263 15.13 -20.30 -70.63
CA GLY A 263 14.76 -19.72 -71.95
C GLY A 263 13.24 -19.64 -72.21
N ASN A 264 12.41 -19.64 -71.13
CA ASN A 264 10.94 -19.68 -71.19
C ASN A 264 10.30 -18.28 -71.05
N LEU A 265 11.03 -17.21 -71.32
CA LEU A 265 10.54 -15.83 -71.38
C LEU A 265 10.51 -15.31 -72.80
#